data_a11651677f3a59f315f8f9e6f1273491
#
_entry.id   a11651677f3a59f315f8f9e6f1273491
#
_cell.length_a   1.000
_cell.length_b   1.000
_cell.length_c   1.000
_cell.angle_alpha   90.00
_cell.angle_beta   90.00
_cell.angle_gamma   90.00
#
_symmetry.space_group_name_H-M   'P 1'
#
loop_
_entity.id
_entity.type
_entity.pdbx_description
1 polymer ?
#
loop_
_entity_poly.entity_id
_entity_poly.type
_entity_poly.pdbx_seq_one_letter_code
_entity_poly.pdbx_strand_id
1 'polypeptide(L)'
;MTENEYRLWFCASVMDVPLRRKLLRAFGSPEGVFYAGEEAIREIGGLTKTETDRIVRTCSERHVERIQRELDRLDASFVWNDAPQFPKYLKEIPDPPLGLFYQGRLPTESRIAVAIVGTRQSSPYGETVAYRFGRILGDTGIAVVSGLAMGIDVASHRGALESGGITYAVLGSGIGTAYPLENIDTYREITKHGCVLSEYGPNVPGLKHHFPTRNRLISGLAEAVIVVEAKLQSGTMITVDRALEQGKEVFAVPGRITDRNSDGCHKLIKQGAQLVTDPVEVLAVIREKMGGLALQTEPNGQLCLTTSENGNEKKQKLPLAREEKMVYASLRLSPKSFDQLVWECGLTPALLLQTLYKLQKQGRIRQATDGLYRAEDPDIAVRL
;
A
#
# COMPACT_ATOMS: atom_id res chain seq x y z
N MET A 1 19.56 18.09 25.41
CA MET A 1 18.82 17.41 24.33
C MET A 1 17.38 17.19 24.74
N THR A 2 16.44 17.32 23.80
CA THR A 2 15.00 17.02 23.97
C THR A 2 14.76 15.51 23.85
N GLU A 3 13.61 15.03 24.31
CA GLU A 3 13.20 13.64 24.17
C GLU A 3 13.18 13.18 22.69
N ASN A 4 12.70 14.05 21.78
CA ASN A 4 12.70 13.76 20.35
C ASN A 4 14.11 13.64 19.75
N GLU A 5 15.10 14.36 20.27
CA GLU A 5 16.49 14.24 19.84
C GLU A 5 17.12 12.92 20.30
N TYR A 6 16.81 12.43 21.50
CA TYR A 6 17.22 11.09 21.95
C TYR A 6 16.56 9.99 21.08
N ARG A 7 15.27 10.12 20.74
CA ARG A 7 14.55 9.20 19.87
C ARG A 7 15.13 9.17 18.45
N LEU A 8 15.45 10.34 17.91
CA LEU A 8 16.09 10.50 16.61
C LEU A 8 17.46 9.82 16.59
N TRP A 9 18.32 10.16 17.56
CA TRP A 9 19.63 9.53 17.73
C TRP A 9 19.52 8.01 17.77
N PHE A 10 18.62 7.50 18.60
CA PHE A 10 18.42 6.08 18.81
C PHE A 10 18.07 5.33 17.52
N CYS A 11 17.11 5.83 16.76
CA CYS A 11 16.72 5.22 15.50
C CYS A 11 17.76 5.37 14.40
N ALA A 12 18.55 6.43 14.41
CA ALA A 12 19.60 6.64 13.41
C ALA A 12 20.89 5.83 13.72
N SER A 13 21.21 5.64 15.00
CA SER A 13 22.49 5.06 15.44
C SER A 13 22.41 3.56 15.69
N VAL A 14 21.28 3.06 16.22
CA VAL A 14 21.04 1.64 16.44
C VAL A 14 20.38 1.05 15.19
N MET A 15 21.16 0.47 14.28
CA MET A 15 20.69 0.00 12.98
C MET A 15 19.90 -1.32 13.05
N ASP A 16 20.22 -2.18 13.99
CA ASP A 16 19.51 -3.45 14.19
C ASP A 16 18.17 -3.21 14.90
N VAL A 17 17.06 -3.44 14.19
CA VAL A 17 15.71 -3.19 14.71
C VAL A 17 15.35 -4.08 15.90
N PRO A 18 15.61 -5.39 15.92
CA PRO A 18 15.44 -6.24 17.09
C PRO A 18 16.22 -5.75 18.31
N LEU A 19 17.44 -5.27 18.08
CA LEU A 19 18.30 -4.74 19.13
C LEU A 19 17.71 -3.49 19.79
N ARG A 20 17.07 -2.60 19.03
CA ARG A 20 16.41 -1.40 19.58
C ARG A 20 15.47 -1.76 20.73
N ARG A 21 14.63 -2.76 20.55
CA ARG A 21 13.68 -3.19 21.59
C ARG A 21 14.37 -3.79 22.81
N LYS A 22 15.45 -4.53 22.58
CA LYS A 22 16.22 -5.11 23.66
C LYS A 22 16.86 -4.03 24.52
N LEU A 23 17.44 -3.01 23.90
CA LEU A 23 18.01 -1.85 24.57
C LEU A 23 16.95 -1.06 25.35
N LEU A 24 15.78 -0.79 24.75
CA LEU A 24 14.69 -0.10 25.45
C LEU A 24 14.15 -0.88 26.65
N ARG A 25 14.07 -2.21 26.55
CA ARG A 25 13.67 -3.04 27.71
C ARG A 25 14.67 -2.96 28.85
N ALA A 26 15.96 -2.88 28.53
CA ALA A 26 17.03 -2.83 29.54
C ALA A 26 17.17 -1.44 30.18
N PHE A 27 17.08 -0.37 29.40
CA PHE A 27 17.37 0.99 29.85
C PHE A 27 16.14 1.91 29.95
N GLY A 28 14.94 1.40 29.62
CA GLY A 28 13.67 2.10 29.76
C GLY A 28 13.37 3.14 28.67
N SER A 29 14.37 3.87 28.19
CA SER A 29 14.18 4.95 27.19
C SER A 29 15.40 5.12 26.28
N PRO A 30 15.26 5.80 25.12
CA PRO A 30 16.40 6.22 24.30
C PRO A 30 17.43 7.04 25.04
N GLU A 31 16.99 7.92 25.94
CA GLU A 31 17.85 8.69 26.83
C GLU A 31 18.66 7.78 27.78
N GLY A 32 17.99 6.78 28.38
CA GLY A 32 18.65 5.78 29.22
C GLY A 32 19.75 5.04 28.48
N VAL A 33 19.53 4.68 27.21
CA VAL A 33 20.55 4.05 26.35
C VAL A 33 21.70 5.03 26.05
N PHE A 34 21.39 6.31 25.82
CA PHE A 34 22.38 7.34 25.51
C PHE A 34 23.43 7.52 26.66
N TYR A 35 22.98 7.42 27.88
CA TYR A 35 23.82 7.59 29.07
C TYR A 35 24.33 6.26 29.72
N ALA A 36 23.94 5.11 29.17
CA ALA A 36 24.20 3.81 29.78
C ALA A 36 25.71 3.43 29.91
N GLY A 37 26.57 4.03 29.09
CA GLY A 37 27.97 3.67 29.04
C GLY A 37 28.27 2.32 28.34
N GLU A 38 29.54 2.11 28.02
CA GLU A 38 29.98 0.97 27.20
C GLU A 38 29.76 -0.38 27.87
N GLU A 39 30.15 -0.48 29.19
CA GLU A 39 30.04 -1.73 29.94
C GLU A 39 28.60 -2.20 30.07
N ALA A 40 27.68 -1.32 30.46
CA ALA A 40 26.29 -1.65 30.62
C ALA A 40 25.62 -2.08 29.28
N ILE A 41 26.01 -1.46 28.17
CA ILE A 41 25.53 -1.86 26.85
C ILE A 41 26.08 -3.25 26.48
N ARG A 42 27.32 -3.59 26.81
CA ARG A 42 27.92 -4.91 26.56
C ARG A 42 27.24 -6.04 27.34
N GLU A 43 26.85 -5.77 28.58
CA GLU A 43 26.18 -6.77 29.46
C GLU A 43 24.83 -7.25 28.93
N ILE A 44 24.17 -6.49 28.07
CA ILE A 44 22.89 -6.90 27.48
C ILE A 44 23.01 -8.18 26.65
N GLY A 45 24.21 -8.51 26.17
CA GLY A 45 24.49 -9.69 25.34
C GLY A 45 23.80 -9.65 23.95
N GLY A 46 24.38 -10.33 22.98
CA GLY A 46 23.91 -10.37 21.60
C GLY A 46 24.34 -9.18 20.75
N LEU A 47 25.14 -8.24 21.30
CA LEU A 47 25.84 -7.19 20.56
C LEU A 47 27.25 -7.65 20.21
N THR A 48 27.66 -7.38 19.00
CA THR A 48 29.07 -7.46 18.62
C THR A 48 29.82 -6.26 19.21
N LYS A 49 31.14 -6.41 19.41
CA LYS A 49 31.99 -5.28 19.82
C LYS A 49 31.83 -4.08 18.90
N THR A 50 31.76 -4.32 17.60
CA THR A 50 31.57 -3.26 16.56
C THR A 50 30.26 -2.49 16.72
N GLU A 51 29.19 -3.16 17.10
CA GLU A 51 27.87 -2.54 17.33
C GLU A 51 27.90 -1.71 18.62
N THR A 52 28.46 -2.24 19.70
CA THR A 52 28.62 -1.47 20.94
C THR A 52 29.47 -0.22 20.71
N ASP A 53 30.66 -0.37 20.10
CA ASP A 53 31.54 0.75 19.78
C ASP A 53 30.85 1.82 18.93
N ARG A 54 30.00 1.41 17.98
CA ARG A 54 29.22 2.34 17.15
C ARG A 54 28.20 3.11 17.97
N ILE A 55 27.43 2.43 18.82
CA ILE A 55 26.44 3.09 19.69
C ILE A 55 27.15 4.11 20.58
N VAL A 56 28.19 3.71 21.31
CA VAL A 56 28.93 4.57 22.23
C VAL A 56 29.53 5.79 21.51
N ARG A 57 30.15 5.62 20.34
CA ARG A 57 30.74 6.73 19.56
C ARG A 57 29.70 7.75 19.07
N THR A 58 28.45 7.36 18.95
CA THR A 58 27.37 8.23 18.48
C THR A 58 26.66 8.97 19.62
N CYS A 59 26.90 8.61 20.88
CA CYS A 59 26.34 9.27 22.07
C CYS A 59 26.94 10.68 22.27
N SER A 60 26.56 11.62 21.42
CA SER A 60 26.97 13.03 21.55
C SER A 60 25.95 13.97 20.88
N GLU A 61 25.73 15.14 21.45
CA GLU A 61 24.87 16.18 20.86
C GLU A 61 25.32 16.56 19.45
N ARG A 62 26.63 16.68 19.24
CA ARG A 62 27.20 16.96 17.91
C ARG A 62 26.82 15.90 16.87
N HIS A 63 26.64 14.65 17.28
CA HIS A 63 26.19 13.60 16.36
C HIS A 63 24.72 13.79 15.99
N VAL A 64 23.87 14.14 16.97
CA VAL A 64 22.44 14.44 16.75
C VAL A 64 22.26 15.64 15.82
N GLU A 65 22.98 16.73 16.07
CA GLU A 65 22.99 17.90 15.17
C GLU A 65 23.40 17.55 13.74
N ARG A 66 24.35 16.60 13.60
CA ARG A 66 24.73 16.12 12.26
C ARG A 66 23.61 15.37 11.58
N ILE A 67 22.85 14.52 12.31
CA ILE A 67 21.70 13.82 11.77
C ILE A 67 20.61 14.82 11.36
N GLN A 68 20.34 15.81 12.20
CA GLN A 68 19.34 16.85 11.92
C GLN A 68 19.70 17.63 10.65
N ARG A 69 20.93 18.13 10.54
CA ARG A 69 21.42 18.81 9.33
C ARG A 69 21.33 17.96 8.07
N GLU A 70 21.55 16.65 8.20
CA GLU A 70 21.42 15.74 7.06
C GLU A 70 19.96 15.53 6.67
N LEU A 71 19.02 15.46 7.64
CA LEU A 71 17.59 15.43 7.37
C LEU A 71 17.13 16.73 6.67
N ASP A 72 17.56 17.88 7.16
CA ASP A 72 17.24 19.18 6.54
C ASP A 72 17.75 19.24 5.10
N ARG A 73 18.99 18.80 4.85
CA ARG A 73 19.57 18.74 3.50
C ARG A 73 18.79 17.84 2.55
N LEU A 74 18.19 16.78 3.07
CA LEU A 74 17.41 15.81 2.31
C LEU A 74 15.93 16.19 2.20
N ASP A 75 15.48 17.27 2.84
CA ASP A 75 14.04 17.56 3.03
C ASP A 75 13.30 16.36 3.61
N ALA A 76 13.91 15.72 4.61
CA ALA A 76 13.41 14.54 5.28
C ALA A 76 13.04 14.84 6.73
N SER A 77 12.09 14.11 7.27
CA SER A 77 11.62 14.25 8.65
C SER A 77 11.71 12.93 9.40
N PHE A 78 11.60 13.01 10.71
CA PHE A 78 11.53 11.87 11.60
C PHE A 78 10.25 11.91 12.43
N VAL A 79 9.62 10.75 12.64
CA VAL A 79 8.44 10.60 13.47
C VAL A 79 8.60 9.38 14.39
N TRP A 80 8.31 9.55 15.68
CA TRP A 80 8.27 8.47 16.66
C TRP A 80 6.86 7.87 16.75
N ASN A 81 6.72 6.63 17.19
CA ASN A 81 5.48 5.86 17.11
C ASN A 81 4.34 6.34 18.03
N ASP A 82 4.61 7.19 19.02
CA ASP A 82 3.57 7.81 19.87
C ASP A 82 2.96 9.09 19.26
N ALA A 83 3.63 9.65 18.24
CA ALA A 83 3.18 10.87 17.60
C ALA A 83 1.81 10.69 16.90
N PRO A 84 0.93 11.70 16.90
CA PRO A 84 -0.40 11.61 16.26
C PRO A 84 -0.34 11.34 14.75
N GLN A 85 0.68 11.86 14.07
CA GLN A 85 0.86 11.68 12.62
C GLN A 85 1.51 10.34 12.23
N PHE A 86 1.91 9.51 13.19
CA PHE A 86 2.49 8.21 12.89
C PHE A 86 1.44 7.26 12.30
N PRO A 87 1.73 6.55 11.18
CA PRO A 87 0.75 5.67 10.53
C PRO A 87 0.19 4.62 11.51
N LYS A 88 -1.10 4.69 11.81
CA LYS A 88 -1.76 3.82 12.80
C LYS A 88 -1.63 2.35 12.46
N TYR A 89 -1.82 1.99 11.19
CA TYR A 89 -1.68 0.61 10.73
C TYR A 89 -0.32 -0.02 11.08
N LEU A 90 0.75 0.78 11.13
CA LEU A 90 2.06 0.29 11.55
C LEU A 90 2.21 0.11 13.06
N LYS A 91 1.33 0.70 13.88
CA LYS A 91 1.29 0.45 15.34
C LYS A 91 0.69 -0.92 15.65
N GLU A 92 -0.17 -1.42 14.78
CA GLU A 92 -1.00 -2.61 14.98
C GLU A 92 -0.32 -3.91 14.49
N ILE A 93 0.77 -3.81 13.72
CA ILE A 93 1.49 -5.01 13.27
C ILE A 93 2.22 -5.70 14.44
N PRO A 94 2.47 -7.01 14.38
CA PRO A 94 3.13 -7.77 15.46
C PRO A 94 4.50 -7.21 15.86
N ASP A 95 5.20 -6.56 14.93
CA ASP A 95 6.52 -5.95 15.13
C ASP A 95 6.51 -4.47 14.68
N PRO A 96 5.83 -3.55 15.43
CA PRO A 96 5.68 -2.16 15.03
C PRO A 96 7.02 -1.41 15.02
N PRO A 97 7.28 -0.51 14.06
CA PRO A 97 8.48 0.32 14.09
C PRO A 97 8.42 1.33 15.24
N LEU A 98 9.56 1.59 15.87
CA LEU A 98 9.67 2.60 16.94
C LEU A 98 9.66 4.03 16.39
N GLY A 99 10.25 4.22 15.23
CA GLY A 99 10.28 5.49 14.54
C GLY A 99 10.51 5.30 13.05
N LEU A 100 10.13 6.31 12.29
CA LEU A 100 10.25 6.33 10.82
C LEU A 100 10.90 7.63 10.37
N PHE A 101 11.83 7.51 9.45
CA PHE A 101 12.33 8.60 8.62
C PHE A 101 11.49 8.65 7.35
N TYR A 102 11.14 9.85 6.88
CA TYR A 102 10.28 9.97 5.71
C TYR A 102 10.54 11.23 4.90
N GLN A 103 10.16 11.18 3.62
CA GLN A 103 10.08 12.31 2.70
C GLN A 103 8.71 12.29 2.03
N GLY A 104 8.11 13.46 1.86
CA GLY A 104 6.74 13.59 1.36
C GLY A 104 5.69 13.53 2.47
N ARG A 105 4.51 13.02 2.18
CA ARG A 105 3.34 13.02 3.09
C ARG A 105 3.09 11.63 3.64
N LEU A 106 3.15 11.48 4.96
CA LEU A 106 2.88 10.21 5.64
C LEU A 106 1.50 9.64 5.26
N PRO A 107 1.39 8.29 5.20
CA PRO A 107 0.10 7.61 5.05
C PRO A 107 -0.88 7.98 6.15
N THR A 108 -2.14 8.26 5.80
CA THR A 108 -3.23 8.58 6.73
C THR A 108 -4.24 7.44 6.82
N GLU A 109 -4.98 7.33 7.92
CA GLU A 109 -5.99 6.29 8.15
C GLU A 109 -7.16 6.35 7.16
N SER A 110 -7.46 7.53 6.65
CA SER A 110 -8.57 7.71 5.69
C SER A 110 -8.28 7.15 4.31
N ARG A 111 -7.03 6.71 4.03
CA ARG A 111 -6.63 6.27 2.71
C ARG A 111 -6.36 4.77 2.66
N ILE A 112 -7.14 4.07 1.84
CA ILE A 112 -6.91 2.66 1.54
C ILE A 112 -5.62 2.52 0.73
N ALA A 113 -4.81 1.53 1.09
CA ALA A 113 -3.59 1.20 0.37
C ALA A 113 -3.53 -0.30 0.04
N VAL A 114 -2.97 -0.62 -1.12
CA VAL A 114 -2.75 -2.00 -1.59
C VAL A 114 -1.27 -2.17 -1.91
N ALA A 115 -0.66 -3.23 -1.37
CA ALA A 115 0.72 -3.55 -1.69
C ALA A 115 0.81 -4.34 -3.00
N ILE A 116 1.70 -3.95 -3.90
CA ILE A 116 2.06 -4.70 -5.10
C ILE A 116 3.52 -5.12 -4.96
N VAL A 117 3.77 -6.42 -4.93
CA VAL A 117 5.11 -6.97 -4.69
C VAL A 117 5.45 -8.06 -5.70
N GLY A 118 6.75 -8.30 -5.90
CA GLY A 118 7.17 -9.36 -6.78
C GLY A 118 8.69 -9.49 -6.93
N THR A 119 9.09 -10.23 -7.93
CA THR A 119 10.50 -10.50 -8.24
C THR A 119 11.23 -9.24 -8.73
N ARG A 120 12.51 -9.13 -8.37
CA ARG A 120 13.42 -8.09 -8.91
C ARG A 120 13.87 -8.39 -10.34
N GLN A 121 13.79 -9.65 -10.78
CA GLN A 121 14.08 -10.12 -12.14
C GLN A 121 12.76 -10.44 -12.83
N SER A 122 11.95 -9.41 -13.03
CA SER A 122 10.63 -9.50 -13.64
C SER A 122 10.73 -9.84 -15.13
N SER A 123 9.70 -10.50 -15.63
CA SER A 123 9.48 -10.63 -17.06
C SER A 123 8.82 -9.35 -17.62
N PRO A 124 8.87 -9.12 -18.93
CA PRO A 124 8.10 -8.03 -19.55
C PRO A 124 6.59 -8.12 -19.26
N TYR A 125 6.05 -9.35 -19.13
CA TYR A 125 4.67 -9.58 -18.71
C TYR A 125 4.44 -9.06 -17.27
N GLY A 126 5.28 -9.46 -16.32
CA GLY A 126 5.15 -9.04 -14.94
C GLY A 126 5.24 -7.53 -14.76
N GLU A 127 6.19 -6.87 -15.45
CA GLU A 127 6.30 -5.41 -15.43
C GLU A 127 5.05 -4.73 -15.99
N THR A 128 4.53 -5.21 -17.13
CA THR A 128 3.31 -4.69 -17.74
C THR A 128 2.11 -4.82 -16.80
N VAL A 129 1.96 -5.98 -16.14
CA VAL A 129 0.87 -6.23 -15.19
C VAL A 129 1.02 -5.34 -13.96
N ALA A 130 2.21 -5.26 -13.35
CA ALA A 130 2.45 -4.44 -12.17
C ALA A 130 2.19 -2.95 -12.45
N TYR A 131 2.66 -2.45 -13.58
CA TYR A 131 2.40 -1.09 -14.04
C TYR A 131 0.90 -0.84 -14.24
N ARG A 132 0.21 -1.73 -14.99
CA ARG A 132 -1.24 -1.61 -15.21
C ARG A 132 -2.03 -1.63 -13.90
N PHE A 133 -1.67 -2.52 -12.97
CA PHE A 133 -2.33 -2.62 -11.67
C PHE A 133 -2.10 -1.37 -10.83
N GLY A 134 -0.86 -0.87 -10.80
CA GLY A 134 -0.53 0.38 -10.13
C GLY A 134 -1.33 1.56 -10.67
N ARG A 135 -1.45 1.67 -12.01
CA ARG A 135 -2.20 2.72 -12.68
C ARG A 135 -3.69 2.66 -12.35
N ILE A 136 -4.32 1.48 -12.46
CA ILE A 136 -5.76 1.32 -12.17
C ILE A 136 -6.05 1.64 -10.69
N LEU A 137 -5.23 1.16 -9.75
CA LEU A 137 -5.39 1.49 -8.34
C LEU A 137 -5.25 3.00 -8.10
N GLY A 138 -4.25 3.64 -8.70
CA GLY A 138 -4.08 5.09 -8.63
C GLY A 138 -5.26 5.87 -9.19
N ASP A 139 -5.78 5.48 -10.37
CA ASP A 139 -6.99 6.06 -10.98
C ASP A 139 -8.23 5.93 -10.07
N THR A 140 -8.30 4.87 -9.26
CA THR A 140 -9.41 4.67 -8.30
C THR A 140 -9.18 5.36 -6.94
N GLY A 141 -8.08 6.10 -6.78
CA GLY A 141 -7.73 6.79 -5.54
C GLY A 141 -7.13 5.89 -4.44
N ILE A 142 -6.82 4.64 -4.76
CA ILE A 142 -6.15 3.69 -3.86
C ILE A 142 -4.65 3.93 -3.90
N ALA A 143 -4.03 4.04 -2.73
CA ALA A 143 -2.57 4.17 -2.67
C ALA A 143 -1.88 2.84 -2.97
N VAL A 144 -0.80 2.89 -3.74
CA VAL A 144 0.05 1.72 -3.98
C VAL A 144 1.21 1.71 -2.98
N VAL A 145 1.43 0.59 -2.30
CA VAL A 145 2.59 0.39 -1.41
C VAL A 145 3.55 -0.60 -2.04
N SER A 146 4.83 -0.29 -2.08
CA SER A 146 5.85 -1.25 -2.50
C SER A 146 7.24 -0.89 -1.95
N GLY A 147 8.26 -1.63 -2.37
CA GLY A 147 9.60 -1.53 -1.81
C GLY A 147 10.61 -0.76 -2.66
N LEU A 148 10.20 -0.16 -3.76
CA LEU A 148 11.07 0.54 -4.70
C LEU A 148 12.25 -0.31 -5.23
N ALA A 149 12.15 -1.63 -5.19
CA ALA A 149 13.13 -2.53 -5.78
C ALA A 149 13.01 -2.51 -7.32
N MET A 150 14.00 -3.09 -8.02
CA MET A 150 13.88 -3.33 -9.46
C MET A 150 12.69 -4.25 -9.76
N GLY A 151 12.21 -4.23 -11.00
CA GLY A 151 11.15 -5.12 -11.48
C GLY A 151 9.77 -4.69 -11.01
N ILE A 152 9.04 -5.60 -10.38
CA ILE A 152 7.61 -5.42 -10.03
C ILE A 152 7.36 -4.19 -9.17
N ASP A 153 8.20 -3.95 -8.15
CA ASP A 153 8.00 -2.84 -7.22
C ASP A 153 8.03 -1.49 -7.94
N VAL A 154 9.10 -1.22 -8.70
CA VAL A 154 9.23 0.07 -9.41
C VAL A 154 8.20 0.23 -10.52
N ALA A 155 7.81 -0.86 -11.20
CA ALA A 155 6.78 -0.84 -12.23
C ALA A 155 5.41 -0.42 -11.64
N SER A 156 5.05 -0.96 -10.46
CA SER A 156 3.82 -0.61 -9.76
C SER A 156 3.78 0.87 -9.33
N HIS A 157 4.90 1.38 -8.80
CA HIS A 157 5.03 2.80 -8.46
C HIS A 157 4.85 3.71 -9.67
N ARG A 158 5.52 3.38 -10.79
CA ARG A 158 5.40 4.16 -12.04
C ARG A 158 3.97 4.19 -12.57
N GLY A 159 3.27 3.05 -12.52
CA GLY A 159 1.86 3.00 -12.90
C GLY A 159 0.99 3.92 -12.05
N ALA A 160 1.15 3.88 -10.71
CA ALA A 160 0.42 4.76 -9.80
C ALA A 160 0.73 6.25 -10.03
N LEU A 161 2.00 6.59 -10.26
CA LEU A 161 2.42 7.97 -10.53
C LEU A 161 1.85 8.50 -11.86
N GLU A 162 1.81 7.67 -12.92
CA GLU A 162 1.26 8.07 -14.20
C GLU A 162 -0.23 8.43 -14.14
N SER A 163 -0.99 7.76 -13.30
CA SER A 163 -2.40 8.10 -13.07
C SER A 163 -2.59 9.34 -12.16
N GLY A 164 -1.51 9.96 -11.68
CA GLY A 164 -1.58 11.00 -10.66
C GLY A 164 -1.97 10.46 -9.28
N GLY A 165 -1.98 9.14 -9.10
CA GLY A 165 -2.30 8.46 -7.85
C GLY A 165 -1.19 8.57 -6.80
N ILE A 166 -1.53 8.19 -5.57
CA ILE A 166 -0.60 8.21 -4.45
C ILE A 166 0.13 6.88 -4.35
N THR A 167 1.43 6.94 -4.04
CA THR A 167 2.20 5.73 -3.79
C THR A 167 3.18 5.92 -2.64
N TYR A 168 3.40 4.84 -1.88
CA TYR A 168 4.26 4.81 -0.70
C TYR A 168 5.39 3.80 -0.92
N ALA A 169 6.61 4.29 -0.95
CA ALA A 169 7.80 3.45 -1.04
C ALA A 169 8.40 3.23 0.35
N VAL A 170 8.55 1.97 0.74
CA VAL A 170 9.25 1.62 1.98
C VAL A 170 10.65 1.16 1.62
N LEU A 171 11.69 1.69 2.26
CA LEU A 171 13.09 1.40 1.91
C LEU A 171 13.71 0.38 2.86
N GLY A 172 14.63 -0.45 2.34
CA GLY A 172 15.57 -1.25 3.12
C GLY A 172 16.95 -0.58 3.29
N SER A 173 17.06 0.67 2.87
CA SER A 173 18.22 1.56 3.05
C SER A 173 17.81 2.79 3.86
N GLY A 174 18.77 3.62 4.21
CA GLY A 174 18.49 4.91 4.84
C GLY A 174 17.71 5.84 3.95
N ILE A 175 16.93 6.75 4.59
CA ILE A 175 16.22 7.79 3.87
C ILE A 175 17.20 8.68 3.06
N GLY A 176 16.79 9.14 1.90
CA GLY A 176 17.64 9.90 0.98
C GLY A 176 18.57 9.04 0.11
N THR A 177 18.57 7.72 0.30
CA THR A 177 19.37 6.78 -0.50
C THR A 177 18.45 5.91 -1.36
N ALA A 178 18.34 6.24 -2.65
CA ALA A 178 17.68 5.37 -3.60
C ALA A 178 18.51 4.09 -3.78
N TYR A 179 17.89 2.95 -3.55
CA TYR A 179 18.49 1.65 -3.81
C TYR A 179 17.47 0.73 -4.52
N PRO A 180 17.73 0.31 -5.75
CA PRO A 180 18.90 0.65 -6.56
C PRO A 180 18.88 2.10 -7.07
N LEU A 181 20.05 2.61 -7.48
CA LEU A 181 20.21 4.01 -7.92
C LEU A 181 19.44 4.35 -9.20
N GLU A 182 19.20 3.34 -10.04
CA GLU A 182 18.41 3.42 -11.27
C GLU A 182 16.97 3.89 -11.03
N ASN A 183 16.47 3.76 -9.81
CA ASN A 183 15.11 4.15 -9.43
C ASN A 183 15.04 5.56 -8.82
N ILE A 184 16.13 6.36 -8.92
CA ILE A 184 16.21 7.70 -8.28
C ILE A 184 15.11 8.65 -8.79
N ASP A 185 14.77 8.60 -10.07
CA ASP A 185 13.73 9.48 -10.63
C ASP A 185 12.35 9.08 -10.11
N THR A 186 12.06 7.77 -10.02
CA THR A 186 10.82 7.28 -9.40
C THR A 186 10.78 7.65 -7.91
N TYR A 187 11.91 7.56 -7.20
CA TYR A 187 12.02 8.00 -5.81
C TYR A 187 11.61 9.46 -5.66
N ARG A 188 12.16 10.37 -6.48
CA ARG A 188 11.85 11.80 -6.45
C ARG A 188 10.39 12.10 -6.77
N GLU A 189 9.81 11.40 -7.73
CA GLU A 189 8.39 11.58 -8.05
C GLU A 189 7.48 11.08 -6.90
N ILE A 190 7.84 9.97 -6.23
CA ILE A 190 7.09 9.48 -5.06
C ILE A 190 7.06 10.53 -3.94
N THR A 191 8.17 11.25 -3.67
CA THR A 191 8.18 12.27 -2.61
C THR A 191 7.24 13.44 -2.87
N LYS A 192 6.90 13.71 -4.13
CA LYS A 192 5.95 14.76 -4.52
C LYS A 192 4.48 14.32 -4.40
N HIS A 193 4.20 13.06 -4.70
CA HIS A 193 2.83 12.52 -4.82
C HIS A 193 2.43 11.56 -3.70
N GLY A 194 3.34 11.21 -2.81
CA GLY A 194 3.12 10.25 -1.74
C GLY A 194 4.18 10.36 -0.65
N CYS A 195 4.79 9.22 -0.29
CA CYS A 195 5.81 9.18 0.75
C CYS A 195 6.87 8.12 0.48
N VAL A 196 8.11 8.45 0.76
CA VAL A 196 9.19 7.48 0.93
C VAL A 196 9.47 7.32 2.42
N LEU A 197 9.49 6.08 2.91
CA LEU A 197 9.60 5.73 4.34
C LEU A 197 10.79 4.81 4.58
N SER A 198 11.44 4.96 5.72
CA SER A 198 12.50 4.05 6.17
C SER A 198 12.56 3.98 7.70
N GLU A 199 12.89 2.81 8.25
CA GLU A 199 13.30 2.69 9.66
C GLU A 199 14.78 3.05 9.88
N TYR A 200 15.52 3.27 8.80
CA TYR A 200 16.96 3.53 8.83
C TYR A 200 17.22 5.01 8.58
N GLY A 201 18.08 5.60 9.42
CA GLY A 201 18.48 7.00 9.31
C GLY A 201 19.24 7.33 8.03
N PRO A 202 19.53 8.61 7.79
CA PRO A 202 20.27 9.06 6.61
C PRO A 202 21.60 8.30 6.43
N ASN A 203 21.97 8.07 5.18
CA ASN A 203 23.25 7.45 4.79
C ASN A 203 23.46 5.99 5.23
N VAL A 204 22.43 5.30 5.76
CA VAL A 204 22.53 3.87 6.06
C VAL A 204 22.45 3.07 4.76
N PRO A 205 23.45 2.24 4.43
CA PRO A 205 23.42 1.45 3.20
C PRO A 205 22.34 0.35 3.27
N GLY A 206 21.84 -0.04 2.10
CA GLY A 206 20.91 -1.17 1.96
C GLY A 206 21.63 -2.51 2.19
N LEU A 207 21.60 -3.03 3.40
CA LEU A 207 22.18 -4.33 3.73
C LEU A 207 21.19 -5.46 3.44
N LYS A 208 21.70 -6.65 3.10
CA LYS A 208 20.84 -7.80 2.69
C LYS A 208 19.76 -8.13 3.72
N HIS A 209 20.05 -8.07 5.01
CA HIS A 209 19.11 -8.37 6.10
C HIS A 209 18.10 -7.25 6.37
N HIS A 210 18.32 -6.03 5.88
CA HIS A 210 17.36 -4.94 6.01
C HIS A 210 16.09 -5.15 5.17
N PHE A 211 16.22 -5.76 3.99
CA PHE A 211 15.09 -5.96 3.08
C PHE A 211 14.01 -6.88 3.64
N PRO A 212 14.34 -8.07 4.18
CA PRO A 212 13.35 -8.92 4.87
C PRO A 212 12.69 -8.22 6.06
N THR A 213 13.47 -7.48 6.87
CA THR A 213 12.96 -6.74 8.02
C THR A 213 11.97 -5.65 7.60
N ARG A 214 12.29 -4.90 6.53
CA ARG A 214 11.46 -3.85 5.98
C ARG A 214 10.11 -4.37 5.44
N ASN A 215 10.07 -5.58 4.86
CA ASN A 215 8.89 -6.11 4.16
C ASN A 215 7.64 -6.13 5.03
N ARG A 216 7.77 -6.28 6.36
CA ARG A 216 6.64 -6.19 7.29
C ARG A 216 5.95 -4.82 7.29
N LEU A 217 6.67 -3.77 6.92
CA LEU A 217 6.10 -2.43 6.82
C LEU A 217 5.34 -2.25 5.50
N ILE A 218 5.74 -2.93 4.43
CA ILE A 218 5.00 -2.92 3.15
C ILE A 218 3.62 -3.53 3.37
N SER A 219 3.56 -4.76 3.91
CA SER A 219 2.30 -5.41 4.22
C SER A 219 1.50 -4.68 5.30
N GLY A 220 2.19 -4.11 6.30
CA GLY A 220 1.56 -3.38 7.41
C GLY A 220 0.83 -2.11 6.98
N LEU A 221 1.31 -1.42 5.96
CA LEU A 221 0.67 -0.22 5.40
C LEU A 221 -0.51 -0.53 4.47
N ALA A 222 -0.68 -1.79 4.06
CA ALA A 222 -1.66 -2.19 3.06
C ALA A 222 -2.83 -2.97 3.68
N GLU A 223 -4.01 -2.88 3.07
CA GLU A 223 -5.17 -3.72 3.38
C GLU A 223 -5.08 -5.09 2.71
N ALA A 224 -4.41 -5.16 1.57
CA ALA A 224 -4.20 -6.38 0.80
C ALA A 224 -2.83 -6.36 0.11
N VAL A 225 -2.32 -7.55 -0.22
CA VAL A 225 -1.06 -7.72 -0.93
C VAL A 225 -1.30 -8.47 -2.23
N ILE A 226 -0.88 -7.89 -3.36
CA ILE A 226 -0.92 -8.49 -4.69
C ILE A 226 0.49 -8.96 -5.05
N VAL A 227 0.64 -10.25 -5.33
CA VAL A 227 1.88 -10.86 -5.82
C VAL A 227 1.78 -11.04 -7.32
N VAL A 228 2.62 -10.32 -8.08
CA VAL A 228 2.57 -10.34 -9.56
C VAL A 228 3.45 -11.46 -10.12
N GLU A 229 4.67 -11.55 -9.68
CA GLU A 229 5.60 -12.63 -10.02
C GLU A 229 6.46 -12.99 -8.82
N ALA A 230 6.61 -14.28 -8.53
CA ALA A 230 7.47 -14.76 -7.46
C ALA A 230 8.01 -16.17 -7.77
N LYS A 231 9.31 -16.40 -7.51
CA LYS A 231 9.87 -17.74 -7.44
C LYS A 231 9.51 -18.39 -6.11
N LEU A 232 9.51 -19.73 -6.04
CA LEU A 232 9.18 -20.49 -4.82
C LEU A 232 10.01 -20.07 -3.60
N GLN A 233 11.28 -19.77 -3.81
CA GLN A 233 12.19 -19.26 -2.78
C GLN A 233 12.64 -17.85 -3.16
N SER A 234 11.89 -16.86 -2.75
CA SER A 234 12.17 -15.45 -3.04
C SER A 234 11.87 -14.54 -1.84
N GLY A 235 12.47 -13.37 -1.84
CA GLY A 235 12.17 -12.33 -0.85
C GLY A 235 10.72 -11.88 -0.86
N THR A 236 10.01 -12.06 -1.97
CA THR A 236 8.57 -11.80 -2.11
C THR A 236 7.75 -12.69 -1.18
N MET A 237 8.13 -13.97 -1.05
CA MET A 237 7.44 -14.90 -0.15
C MET A 237 7.54 -14.47 1.32
N ILE A 238 8.65 -13.83 1.72
CA ILE A 238 8.78 -13.25 3.07
C ILE A 238 7.74 -12.14 3.28
N THR A 239 7.46 -11.33 2.26
CA THR A 239 6.40 -10.30 2.35
C THR A 239 5.02 -10.95 2.50
N VAL A 240 4.77 -12.04 1.79
CA VAL A 240 3.54 -12.82 1.90
C VAL A 240 3.39 -13.39 3.32
N ASP A 241 4.43 -14.02 3.86
CA ASP A 241 4.40 -14.57 5.23
C ASP A 241 4.07 -13.45 6.24
N ARG A 242 4.68 -12.27 6.11
CA ARG A 242 4.37 -11.10 6.95
C ARG A 242 2.94 -10.61 6.78
N ALA A 243 2.42 -10.60 5.55
CA ALA A 243 1.04 -10.23 5.27
C ALA A 243 0.06 -11.19 5.98
N LEU A 244 0.28 -12.49 5.90
CA LEU A 244 -0.54 -13.50 6.56
C LEU A 244 -0.47 -13.39 8.09
N GLU A 245 0.73 -13.19 8.67
CA GLU A 245 0.92 -12.94 10.11
C GLU A 245 0.14 -11.69 10.59
N GLN A 246 -0.06 -10.71 9.70
CA GLN A 246 -0.79 -9.47 9.95
C GLN A 246 -2.29 -9.57 9.61
N GLY A 247 -2.79 -10.74 9.20
CA GLY A 247 -4.19 -10.96 8.83
C GLY A 247 -4.62 -10.26 7.53
N LYS A 248 -3.65 -9.95 6.64
CA LYS A 248 -3.94 -9.30 5.36
C LYS A 248 -4.33 -10.32 4.29
N GLU A 249 -5.21 -9.90 3.37
CA GLU A 249 -5.55 -10.71 2.20
C GLU A 249 -4.38 -10.75 1.22
N VAL A 250 -4.17 -11.93 0.64
CA VAL A 250 -3.12 -12.16 -0.37
C VAL A 250 -3.77 -12.57 -1.68
N PHE A 251 -3.42 -11.83 -2.72
CA PHE A 251 -3.82 -12.09 -4.09
C PHE A 251 -2.61 -12.48 -4.91
N ALA A 252 -2.80 -13.35 -5.89
CA ALA A 252 -1.74 -13.78 -6.79
C ALA A 252 -2.17 -13.70 -8.24
N VAL A 253 -1.33 -13.06 -9.06
CA VAL A 253 -1.54 -12.98 -10.50
C VAL A 253 -1.16 -14.32 -11.13
N PRO A 254 -2.04 -14.91 -11.97
CA PRO A 254 -1.71 -16.17 -12.66
C PRO A 254 -0.68 -15.91 -13.76
N GLY A 255 0.17 -16.88 -13.99
CA GLY A 255 1.16 -16.86 -15.06
C GLY A 255 1.24 -18.20 -15.79
N ARG A 256 2.19 -18.33 -16.70
CA ARG A 256 2.38 -19.56 -17.45
C ARG A 256 2.97 -20.65 -16.54
N ILE A 257 2.50 -21.88 -16.67
CA ILE A 257 3.02 -23.03 -15.89
C ILE A 257 4.48 -23.39 -16.23
N THR A 258 4.99 -22.90 -17.35
CA THR A 258 6.37 -23.07 -17.79
C THR A 258 7.30 -21.96 -17.31
N ASP A 259 6.77 -20.92 -16.69
CA ASP A 259 7.54 -19.76 -16.24
C ASP A 259 7.85 -19.87 -14.74
N ARG A 260 9.14 -19.98 -14.41
CA ARG A 260 9.60 -20.07 -13.02
C ARG A 260 9.25 -18.85 -12.16
N ASN A 261 9.05 -17.68 -12.76
CA ASN A 261 8.60 -16.50 -12.05
C ASN A 261 7.14 -16.61 -11.61
N SER A 262 6.37 -17.56 -12.16
CA SER A 262 4.97 -17.82 -11.77
C SER A 262 4.83 -18.93 -10.73
N ASP A 263 5.88 -19.70 -10.46
CA ASP A 263 5.81 -20.86 -9.55
C ASP A 263 5.34 -20.47 -8.13
N GLY A 264 5.82 -19.34 -7.62
CA GLY A 264 5.40 -18.81 -6.32
C GLY A 264 3.92 -18.40 -6.31
N CYS A 265 3.45 -17.71 -7.35
CA CYS A 265 2.04 -17.32 -7.49
C CYS A 265 1.15 -18.57 -7.59
N HIS A 266 1.55 -19.59 -8.37
CA HIS A 266 0.81 -20.86 -8.45
C HIS A 266 0.75 -21.59 -7.11
N LYS A 267 1.85 -21.57 -6.34
CA LYS A 267 1.86 -22.14 -4.98
C LYS A 267 0.89 -21.39 -4.07
N LEU A 268 0.90 -20.06 -4.10
CA LEU A 268 -0.01 -19.24 -3.29
C LEU A 268 -1.47 -19.51 -3.62
N ILE A 269 -1.83 -19.57 -4.91
CA ILE A 269 -3.20 -19.89 -5.36
C ILE A 269 -3.61 -21.28 -4.86
N LYS A 270 -2.73 -22.30 -4.96
CA LYS A 270 -2.99 -23.65 -4.41
C LYS A 270 -3.15 -23.66 -2.89
N GLN A 271 -2.57 -22.70 -2.19
CA GLN A 271 -2.66 -22.54 -0.73
C GLN A 271 -3.87 -21.69 -0.29
N GLY A 272 -4.69 -21.21 -1.24
CA GLY A 272 -5.89 -20.45 -0.96
C GLY A 272 -5.79 -18.94 -1.19
N ALA A 273 -4.65 -18.42 -1.67
CA ALA A 273 -4.60 -17.04 -2.11
C ALA A 273 -5.55 -16.83 -3.30
N GLN A 274 -6.27 -15.72 -3.30
CA GLN A 274 -7.21 -15.42 -4.38
C GLN A 274 -6.44 -15.14 -5.68
N LEU A 275 -6.86 -15.78 -6.77
CA LEU A 275 -6.38 -15.45 -8.10
C LEU A 275 -6.94 -14.09 -8.50
N VAL A 276 -6.11 -13.19 -9.01
CA VAL A 276 -6.52 -11.85 -9.46
C VAL A 276 -6.07 -11.60 -10.90
N THR A 277 -6.99 -11.13 -11.72
CA THR A 277 -6.75 -10.73 -13.12
C THR A 277 -7.00 -9.24 -13.35
N ASP A 278 -7.79 -8.62 -12.46
CA ASP A 278 -8.08 -7.19 -12.45
C ASP A 278 -7.96 -6.65 -11.00
N PRO A 279 -7.21 -5.58 -10.76
CA PRO A 279 -7.05 -5.02 -9.40
C PRO A 279 -8.36 -4.50 -8.80
N VAL A 280 -9.40 -4.26 -9.60
CA VAL A 280 -10.74 -3.89 -9.12
C VAL A 280 -11.37 -5.03 -8.30
N GLU A 281 -11.03 -6.30 -8.57
CA GLU A 281 -11.47 -7.46 -7.79
C GLU A 281 -11.00 -7.35 -6.32
N VAL A 282 -9.79 -6.83 -6.10
CA VAL A 282 -9.23 -6.61 -4.75
C VAL A 282 -10.08 -5.63 -3.95
N LEU A 283 -10.60 -4.59 -4.61
CA LEU A 283 -11.43 -3.58 -3.95
C LEU A 283 -12.76 -4.15 -3.45
N ALA A 284 -13.33 -5.13 -4.14
CA ALA A 284 -14.56 -5.79 -3.72
C ALA A 284 -14.33 -6.53 -2.38
N VAL A 285 -13.23 -7.26 -2.26
CA VAL A 285 -12.87 -7.99 -1.04
C VAL A 285 -12.54 -7.05 0.13
N ILE A 286 -11.81 -5.96 -0.14
CA ILE A 286 -11.53 -4.95 0.90
C ILE A 286 -12.83 -4.33 1.41
N ARG A 287 -13.77 -3.98 0.53
CA ARG A 287 -15.07 -3.42 0.90
C ARG A 287 -15.90 -4.37 1.78
N GLU A 288 -15.92 -5.65 1.43
CA GLU A 288 -16.64 -6.66 2.20
C GLU A 288 -16.06 -6.78 3.62
N LYS A 289 -14.74 -6.84 3.76
CA LYS A 289 -14.07 -6.89 5.07
C LYS A 289 -14.32 -5.65 5.93
N MET A 290 -14.42 -4.50 5.32
CA MET A 290 -14.67 -3.24 6.02
C MET A 290 -16.16 -3.03 6.36
N GLY A 291 -16.98 -4.08 6.30
CA GLY A 291 -18.39 -4.05 6.70
C GLY A 291 -19.27 -3.16 5.81
N GLY A 292 -18.92 -3.01 4.54
CA GLY A 292 -19.69 -2.20 3.61
C GLY A 292 -19.56 -0.68 3.83
N LEU A 293 -18.53 -0.24 4.56
CA LEU A 293 -18.21 1.18 4.75
C LEU A 293 -18.23 1.93 3.41
N ALA A 294 -19.02 2.97 3.34
CA ALA A 294 -19.18 3.75 2.13
C ALA A 294 -17.85 4.41 1.76
N LEU A 295 -17.27 3.98 0.65
CA LEU A 295 -16.18 4.72 0.02
C LEU A 295 -16.80 5.99 -0.57
N GLN A 296 -16.53 7.13 0.04
CA GLN A 296 -16.90 8.42 -0.54
C GLN A 296 -15.76 8.91 -1.43
N THR A 297 -16.12 9.43 -2.58
CA THR A 297 -15.16 10.07 -3.47
C THR A 297 -15.06 11.54 -3.03
N GLU A 298 -13.91 11.98 -2.62
CA GLU A 298 -13.65 13.41 -2.39
C GLU A 298 -13.82 14.21 -3.69
N PRO A 299 -14.00 15.55 -3.59
CA PRO A 299 -14.19 16.41 -4.77
C PRO A 299 -13.03 16.32 -5.79
N ASN A 300 -11.87 15.85 -5.36
CA ASN A 300 -10.68 15.61 -6.19
C ASN A 300 -10.64 14.21 -6.84
N GLY A 301 -11.71 13.39 -6.73
CA GLY A 301 -11.80 12.05 -7.31
C GLY A 301 -11.18 10.92 -6.48
N GLN A 302 -10.67 11.20 -5.28
CA GLN A 302 -10.02 10.22 -4.42
C GLN A 302 -11.03 9.50 -3.50
N LEU A 303 -10.84 8.20 -3.28
CA LEU A 303 -11.66 7.41 -2.37
C LEU A 303 -11.13 7.51 -0.94
N CYS A 304 -11.99 7.95 0.00
CA CYS A 304 -11.69 8.00 1.41
C CYS A 304 -12.68 7.17 2.23
N LEU A 305 -12.21 6.64 3.36
CA LEU A 305 -13.04 6.00 4.37
C LEU A 305 -13.75 7.06 5.20
N THR A 306 -15.08 7.01 5.25
CA THR A 306 -15.84 7.79 6.21
C THR A 306 -16.55 6.86 7.17
N THR A 307 -16.35 7.05 8.47
CA THR A 307 -17.22 6.49 9.50
C THR A 307 -18.56 7.21 9.42
N SER A 308 -19.59 6.53 8.99
CA SER A 308 -20.95 7.08 9.02
C SER A 308 -21.46 7.11 10.46
N GLU A 309 -21.10 8.16 11.21
CA GLU A 309 -21.93 8.64 12.31
C GLU A 309 -22.90 9.66 11.72
N ASN A 310 -24.11 9.26 11.60
CA ASN A 310 -25.41 9.91 11.48
C ASN A 310 -26.20 9.45 10.26
N GLY A 311 -27.24 8.71 10.60
CA GLY A 311 -28.25 8.29 9.67
C GLY A 311 -29.05 9.48 9.14
N ASN A 312 -29.61 9.27 7.96
CA ASN A 312 -30.57 10.12 7.25
C ASN A 312 -30.02 11.29 6.41
N GLU A 313 -29.16 11.00 5.45
CA GLU A 313 -29.22 11.78 4.21
C GLU A 313 -29.92 10.98 3.12
N LYS A 314 -31.12 11.41 2.80
CA LYS A 314 -31.85 10.98 1.60
C LYS A 314 -30.96 11.25 0.40
N LYS A 315 -30.44 10.17 -0.23
CA LYS A 315 -29.79 10.26 -1.55
C LYS A 315 -30.75 10.96 -2.49
N GLN A 316 -30.50 12.22 -2.82
CA GLN A 316 -31.16 12.88 -3.93
C GLN A 316 -30.80 12.08 -5.20
N LYS A 317 -31.78 11.33 -5.70
CA LYS A 317 -31.68 10.63 -6.99
C LYS A 317 -31.54 11.70 -8.07
N LEU A 318 -30.35 11.83 -8.65
CA LEU A 318 -30.20 12.66 -9.87
C LEU A 318 -31.19 12.20 -10.91
N PRO A 319 -31.93 13.13 -11.54
CA PRO A 319 -32.91 12.77 -12.56
C PRO A 319 -32.20 12.14 -13.75
N LEU A 320 -32.66 10.94 -14.17
CA LEU A 320 -32.15 10.24 -15.34
C LEU A 320 -32.32 11.08 -16.59
N ALA A 321 -31.32 11.13 -17.46
CA ALA A 321 -31.45 11.67 -18.80
C ALA A 321 -32.51 10.90 -19.61
N ARG A 322 -32.97 11.47 -20.71
CA ARG A 322 -34.09 10.88 -21.54
C ARG A 322 -33.70 9.47 -22.00
N GLU A 323 -32.53 9.28 -22.50
CA GLU A 323 -32.00 8.00 -22.99
C GLU A 323 -31.82 6.98 -21.86
N GLU A 324 -31.35 7.42 -20.71
CA GLU A 324 -31.19 6.59 -19.50
C GLU A 324 -32.56 6.10 -18.98
N LYS A 325 -33.57 6.96 -18.99
CA LYS A 325 -34.94 6.58 -18.60
C LYS A 325 -35.53 5.52 -19.55
N MET A 326 -35.30 5.65 -20.85
CA MET A 326 -35.80 4.73 -21.84
C MET A 326 -35.19 3.34 -21.73
N VAL A 327 -33.86 3.27 -21.63
CA VAL A 327 -33.13 2.00 -21.44
C VAL A 327 -33.48 1.36 -20.10
N TYR A 328 -33.52 2.13 -19.01
CA TYR A 328 -33.88 1.62 -17.70
C TYR A 328 -35.32 1.10 -17.64
N ALA A 329 -36.27 1.80 -18.23
CA ALA A 329 -37.68 1.36 -18.32
C ALA A 329 -37.83 0.05 -19.10
N SER A 330 -37.13 -0.10 -20.23
CA SER A 330 -37.08 -1.34 -21.00
C SER A 330 -36.55 -2.53 -20.22
N LEU A 331 -35.48 -2.32 -19.43
CA LEU A 331 -34.86 -3.36 -18.60
C LEU A 331 -35.69 -3.72 -17.35
N ARG A 332 -36.54 -2.83 -16.85
CA ARG A 332 -37.46 -3.14 -15.75
C ARG A 332 -38.54 -4.15 -16.13
N LEU A 333 -38.89 -4.24 -17.41
CA LEU A 333 -39.90 -5.19 -17.90
C LEU A 333 -39.35 -6.62 -18.01
N SER A 334 -38.10 -6.77 -18.49
CA SER A 334 -37.41 -8.07 -18.61
C SER A 334 -35.95 -7.88 -18.88
N PRO A 335 -35.06 -8.87 -18.50
CA PRO A 335 -33.67 -8.90 -18.92
C PRO A 335 -33.55 -8.91 -20.44
N LYS A 336 -32.60 -8.16 -21.02
CA LYS A 336 -32.44 -8.01 -22.47
C LYS A 336 -30.97 -8.04 -22.88
N SER A 337 -30.73 -8.56 -24.10
CA SER A 337 -29.40 -8.47 -24.72
C SER A 337 -29.16 -7.05 -25.26
N PHE A 338 -27.89 -6.77 -25.58
CA PHE A 338 -27.48 -5.51 -26.19
C PHE A 338 -28.28 -5.24 -27.50
N ASP A 339 -28.39 -6.25 -28.36
CA ASP A 339 -29.09 -6.12 -29.67
C ASP A 339 -30.60 -5.86 -29.50
N GLN A 340 -31.22 -6.49 -28.52
CA GLN A 340 -32.62 -6.23 -28.18
C GLN A 340 -32.83 -4.79 -27.73
N LEU A 341 -31.91 -4.25 -26.92
CA LEU A 341 -31.97 -2.86 -26.47
C LEU A 341 -31.75 -1.85 -27.61
N VAL A 342 -30.81 -2.16 -28.53
CA VAL A 342 -30.65 -1.33 -29.77
C VAL A 342 -31.95 -1.23 -30.53
N TRP A 343 -32.59 -2.37 -30.73
CA TRP A 343 -33.85 -2.42 -31.51
C TRP A 343 -35.03 -1.74 -30.81
N GLU A 344 -35.22 -2.02 -29.52
CA GLU A 344 -36.37 -1.48 -28.76
C GLU A 344 -36.23 0.01 -28.42
N CYS A 345 -35.02 0.45 -28.06
CA CYS A 345 -34.79 1.84 -27.68
C CYS A 345 -34.48 2.74 -28.88
N GLY A 346 -34.26 2.19 -30.09
CA GLY A 346 -33.91 2.96 -31.26
C GLY A 346 -32.67 3.80 -31.16
N LEU A 347 -31.76 3.44 -30.22
CA LEU A 347 -30.51 4.14 -30.00
C LEU A 347 -29.39 3.57 -30.88
N THR A 348 -28.49 4.42 -31.31
CA THR A 348 -27.26 3.90 -31.97
C THR A 348 -26.47 3.03 -31.04
N PRO A 349 -25.74 2.00 -31.50
CA PRO A 349 -24.92 1.13 -30.66
C PRO A 349 -23.96 1.89 -29.75
N ALA A 350 -23.34 2.96 -30.27
CA ALA A 350 -22.40 3.79 -29.49
C ALA A 350 -23.11 4.55 -28.34
N LEU A 351 -24.28 5.12 -28.60
CA LEU A 351 -25.05 5.86 -27.60
C LEU A 351 -25.66 4.91 -26.55
N LEU A 352 -26.11 3.72 -26.97
CA LEU A 352 -26.60 2.70 -26.05
C LEU A 352 -25.49 2.22 -25.13
N LEU A 353 -24.28 1.99 -25.64
CA LEU A 353 -23.12 1.55 -24.83
C LEU A 353 -22.77 2.59 -23.78
N GLN A 354 -22.75 3.86 -24.14
CA GLN A 354 -22.54 4.97 -23.19
C GLN A 354 -23.63 5.04 -22.13
N THR A 355 -24.88 4.84 -22.52
CA THR A 355 -26.05 4.88 -21.63
C THR A 355 -26.04 3.71 -20.66
N LEU A 356 -25.76 2.49 -21.12
CA LEU A 356 -25.59 1.31 -20.27
C LEU A 356 -24.44 1.47 -19.27
N TYR A 357 -23.32 1.98 -19.74
CA TYR A 357 -22.17 2.26 -18.86
C TYR A 357 -22.53 3.24 -17.74
N LYS A 358 -23.24 4.34 -18.06
CA LYS A 358 -23.72 5.31 -17.07
C LYS A 358 -24.69 4.69 -16.07
N LEU A 359 -25.65 3.88 -16.55
CA LEU A 359 -26.62 3.21 -15.68
C LEU A 359 -25.96 2.15 -14.79
N GLN A 360 -24.95 1.42 -15.29
CA GLN A 360 -24.14 0.51 -14.48
C GLN A 360 -23.36 1.26 -13.43
N LYS A 361 -22.71 2.37 -13.80
CA LYS A 361 -21.97 3.22 -12.85
C LYS A 361 -22.88 3.82 -11.77
N GLN A 362 -24.16 4.05 -12.08
CA GLN A 362 -25.16 4.51 -11.12
C GLN A 362 -25.76 3.35 -10.28
N GLY A 363 -25.33 2.10 -10.50
CA GLY A 363 -25.86 0.92 -9.81
C GLY A 363 -27.33 0.62 -10.10
N ARG A 364 -27.83 1.07 -11.26
CA ARG A 364 -29.25 0.88 -11.66
C ARG A 364 -29.48 -0.34 -12.53
N ILE A 365 -28.43 -0.84 -13.16
CA ILE A 365 -28.44 -2.04 -13.96
C ILE A 365 -27.18 -2.85 -13.76
N ARG A 366 -27.26 -4.15 -14.00
CA ARG A 366 -26.07 -5.02 -14.10
C ARG A 366 -26.12 -5.88 -15.36
N GLN A 367 -24.94 -6.27 -15.83
CA GLN A 367 -24.81 -7.30 -16.84
C GLN A 367 -24.60 -8.64 -16.13
N ALA A 368 -25.44 -9.62 -16.40
CA ALA A 368 -25.33 -10.95 -15.84
C ALA A 368 -24.38 -11.83 -16.67
N THR A 369 -23.97 -12.97 -16.13
CA THR A 369 -23.04 -13.94 -16.76
C THR A 369 -23.57 -14.53 -18.06
N ASP A 370 -24.88 -14.46 -18.30
CA ASP A 370 -25.55 -14.86 -19.53
C ASP A 370 -25.50 -13.78 -20.64
N GLY A 371 -24.81 -12.66 -20.39
CA GLY A 371 -24.71 -11.54 -21.34
C GLY A 371 -25.87 -10.60 -21.35
N LEU A 372 -26.94 -10.86 -20.58
CA LEU A 372 -28.13 -10.02 -20.52
C LEU A 372 -27.97 -8.88 -19.50
N TYR A 373 -28.53 -7.71 -19.83
CA TYR A 373 -28.62 -6.59 -18.89
C TYR A 373 -29.94 -6.71 -18.09
N ARG A 374 -29.85 -6.40 -16.79
CA ARG A 374 -30.99 -6.45 -15.86
C ARG A 374 -31.03 -5.14 -15.06
N ALA A 375 -32.28 -4.64 -14.86
CA ALA A 375 -32.48 -3.52 -13.94
C ALA A 375 -32.25 -4.00 -12.50
N GLU A 376 -31.53 -3.20 -11.70
CA GLU A 376 -31.49 -3.36 -10.27
C GLU A 376 -32.41 -2.32 -9.64
N ASP A 377 -33.36 -2.81 -8.84
CA ASP A 377 -34.24 -1.93 -8.08
C ASP A 377 -33.48 -1.60 -6.75
N PRO A 378 -33.08 -0.34 -6.53
CA PRO A 378 -32.34 0.02 -5.33
C PRO A 378 -33.14 -0.17 -4.04
N ASP A 379 -34.47 -0.42 -4.14
CA ASP A 379 -35.35 -0.63 -2.99
C ASP A 379 -35.56 -2.13 -2.64
N ILE A 380 -35.05 -3.08 -3.44
CA ILE A 380 -35.17 -4.53 -3.19
C ILE A 380 -33.90 -5.15 -2.56
N ALA A 381 -32.76 -4.49 -2.61
CA ALA A 381 -31.50 -4.97 -2.02
C ALA A 381 -31.46 -4.94 -0.47
N VAL A 382 -32.57 -4.63 0.20
CA VAL A 382 -32.69 -4.58 1.67
C VAL A 382 -33.47 -5.78 2.26
N ARG A 383 -33.90 -6.72 1.42
CA ARG A 383 -34.62 -7.91 1.91
C ARG A 383 -34.14 -9.18 1.20
N LEU A 384 -32.93 -9.60 1.49
CA LEU A 384 -32.50 -11.03 1.45
C LEU A 384 -31.22 -11.15 2.25
#